data_272272762b11680e00ad95c77a847db8
#
_entry.id   272272762b11680e00ad95c77a847db8
#
_cell.length_a   1.000
_cell.length_b   1.000
_cell.length_c   1.000
_cell.angle_alpha   90.00
_cell.angle_beta   90.00
_cell.angle_gamma   90.00
#
_symmetry.space_group_name_H-M   'P 1'
#
loop_
_entity.id
_entity.type
_entity.pdbx_description
1 polymer ?
#
loop_
_entity_poly.entity_id
_entity_poly.type
_entity_poly.pdbx_seq_one_letter_code
_entity_poly.pdbx_strand_id
1 'polypeptide(L)'
;MDLVEQLRAARAHTRRVVDDLAGEREFGPKLAIVNPPRWEVGHVGWFQEYWCLRGGSEERPSILPNADALYNSATVPHDTRWELPLPSFSDTLAYRDEVLERVVSGRGKIDPYFIGLAVRHELMHAEAFHYTRQTLGYSAPLEKTVALEATGGDLEMPGGLFRLGAERNDGFAFDNEKWSHPVVLDPYRIARRPVTYGEYRKFREPPYCKGGKVRRFDRWIPIPDDEPVRHVSWHDANAYCAFAGRRLPTEAEWECAALAGLENIGLVWEWTASTFLPYPGFLRDPYKEYSEPWFGTHKVLRGASFATPPGVAHARFRNFYTPERNDIFAGFRTCAR
;
A
#
# COMPACT_ATOMS: atom_id res chain seq x y z
N MET A 1 -19.60 9.33 3.06
CA MET A 1 -18.63 10.39 3.42
C MET A 1 -18.28 11.11 2.14
N ASP A 2 -18.45 12.42 2.08
CA ASP A 2 -18.09 13.20 0.90
C ASP A 2 -16.55 13.30 0.74
N LEU A 3 -16.08 13.80 -0.40
CA LEU A 3 -14.64 13.86 -0.68
C LEU A 3 -13.89 14.81 0.27
N VAL A 4 -14.53 15.86 0.75
CA VAL A 4 -13.91 16.81 1.71
C VAL A 4 -13.74 16.15 3.08
N GLU A 5 -14.76 15.42 3.52
CA GLU A 5 -14.68 14.63 4.76
C GLU A 5 -13.58 13.56 4.67
N GLN A 6 -13.45 12.90 3.49
CA GLN A 6 -12.38 11.95 3.24
C GLN A 6 -10.98 12.60 3.30
N LEU A 7 -10.80 13.79 2.69
CA LEU A 7 -9.54 14.55 2.77
C LEU A 7 -9.18 14.91 4.22
N ARG A 8 -10.13 15.45 4.97
CA ARG A 8 -9.90 15.81 6.37
C ARG A 8 -9.58 14.60 7.23
N ALA A 9 -10.28 13.49 7.00
CA ALA A 9 -10.04 12.23 7.71
C ALA A 9 -8.66 11.64 7.38
N ALA A 10 -8.25 11.67 6.09
CA ALA A 10 -6.92 11.24 5.66
C ALA A 10 -5.83 12.08 6.33
N ARG A 11 -5.95 13.42 6.31
CA ARG A 11 -5.02 14.33 6.98
C ARG A 11 -4.92 14.07 8.49
N ALA A 12 -6.05 13.93 9.17
CA ALA A 12 -6.09 13.64 10.59
C ALA A 12 -5.47 12.28 10.92
N HIS A 13 -5.66 11.28 10.05
CA HIS A 13 -5.01 9.97 10.19
C HIS A 13 -3.50 10.08 10.03
N THR A 14 -3.01 10.71 8.96
CA THR A 14 -1.58 10.88 8.71
C THR A 14 -0.90 11.67 9.83
N ARG A 15 -1.55 12.71 10.37
CA ARG A 15 -1.00 13.45 11.52
C ARG A 15 -0.72 12.54 12.71
N ARG A 16 -1.66 11.68 13.10
CA ARG A 16 -1.45 10.72 14.20
C ARG A 16 -0.27 9.75 13.95
N VAL A 17 0.07 9.53 12.68
CA VAL A 17 1.18 8.64 12.31
C VAL A 17 2.52 9.35 12.30
N VAL A 18 2.57 10.68 12.14
CA VAL A 18 3.80 11.44 11.93
C VAL A 18 4.14 12.45 13.02
N ASP A 19 3.22 12.81 13.89
CA ASP A 19 3.40 13.92 14.85
C ASP A 19 4.60 13.73 15.83
N ASP A 20 4.99 12.48 16.11
CA ASP A 20 6.15 12.17 16.95
C ASP A 20 7.47 11.95 16.17
N LEU A 21 7.50 12.21 14.86
CA LEU A 21 8.68 12.04 14.02
C LEU A 21 9.58 13.28 13.97
N ALA A 22 9.28 14.33 14.71
CA ALA A 22 10.14 15.51 14.79
C ALA A 22 11.51 15.23 15.42
N GLY A 23 12.49 16.08 15.11
CA GLY A 23 13.86 15.98 15.64
C GLY A 23 14.68 14.91 14.97
N GLU A 24 15.34 14.05 15.72
CA GLU A 24 16.26 13.02 15.18
C GLU A 24 15.59 12.01 14.24
N ARG A 25 14.26 11.85 14.34
CA ARG A 25 13.51 10.90 13.51
C ARG A 25 13.06 11.45 12.17
N GLU A 26 13.23 12.75 11.93
CA GLU A 26 12.77 13.43 10.71
C GLU A 26 13.40 12.89 9.44
N PHE A 27 14.65 12.46 9.51
CA PHE A 27 15.40 11.99 8.36
C PHE A 27 15.62 10.47 8.38
N GLY A 28 15.95 9.91 9.54
CA GLY A 28 16.39 8.52 9.64
C GLY A 28 17.65 8.23 8.82
N PRO A 29 18.13 6.99 8.82
CA PRO A 29 19.27 6.57 8.00
C PRO A 29 18.89 6.53 6.52
N LYS A 30 19.87 6.80 5.64
CA LYS A 30 19.71 6.71 4.18
C LYS A 30 19.64 5.23 3.77
N LEU A 31 18.44 4.76 3.46
CA LEU A 31 18.15 3.40 3.00
C LEU A 31 17.37 3.45 1.68
N ALA A 32 17.68 2.54 0.76
CA ALA A 32 17.07 2.50 -0.57
C ALA A 32 15.53 2.23 -0.56
N ILE A 33 15.00 1.72 0.54
CA ILE A 33 13.61 1.25 0.66
C ILE A 33 12.71 2.18 1.47
N VAL A 34 13.23 3.28 2.01
CA VAL A 34 12.45 4.27 2.79
C VAL A 34 12.75 5.67 2.31
N ASN A 35 11.86 6.60 2.55
CA ASN A 35 12.10 8.03 2.39
C ASN A 35 12.45 8.68 3.73
N PRO A 36 13.14 9.83 3.75
CA PRO A 36 13.19 10.66 4.95
C PRO A 36 11.75 11.06 5.32
N PRO A 37 11.28 10.79 6.55
CA PRO A 37 9.91 11.14 6.96
C PRO A 37 9.54 12.60 6.69
N ARG A 38 10.44 13.54 6.93
CA ARG A 38 10.24 14.97 6.66
C ARG A 38 9.98 15.26 5.17
N TRP A 39 10.76 14.62 4.29
CA TRP A 39 10.54 14.73 2.85
C TRP A 39 9.19 14.15 2.44
N GLU A 40 8.87 12.97 2.93
CA GLU A 40 7.63 12.27 2.58
C GLU A 40 6.38 13.02 3.06
N VAL A 41 6.43 13.64 4.23
CA VAL A 41 5.38 14.54 4.73
C VAL A 41 5.15 15.70 3.78
N GLY A 42 6.22 16.35 3.29
CA GLY A 42 6.12 17.45 2.34
C GLY A 42 5.64 17.01 0.96
N HIS A 43 6.11 15.85 0.50
CA HIS A 43 5.67 15.24 -0.76
C HIS A 43 4.15 15.01 -0.82
N VAL A 44 3.55 14.53 0.26
CA VAL A 44 2.09 14.36 0.35
C VAL A 44 1.36 15.70 0.20
N GLY A 45 1.86 16.77 0.82
CA GLY A 45 1.31 18.12 0.65
C GLY A 45 1.45 18.63 -0.76
N TRP A 46 2.66 18.50 -1.32
CA TRP A 46 2.96 18.89 -2.70
C TRP A 46 2.08 18.14 -3.72
N PHE A 47 1.88 16.84 -3.56
CA PHE A 47 1.05 16.05 -4.45
C PHE A 47 -0.40 16.52 -4.46
N GLN A 48 -0.96 16.80 -3.28
CA GLN A 48 -2.31 17.35 -3.16
C GLN A 48 -2.41 18.73 -3.83
N GLU A 49 -1.44 19.61 -3.62
CA GLU A 49 -1.39 20.93 -4.27
C GLU A 49 -1.28 20.80 -5.79
N TYR A 50 -0.32 19.98 -6.26
CA TYR A 50 -0.03 19.78 -7.67
C TYR A 50 -1.28 19.36 -8.46
N TRP A 51 -1.98 18.35 -7.98
CA TRP A 51 -3.15 17.83 -8.67
C TRP A 51 -4.40 18.66 -8.44
N CYS A 52 -4.70 19.04 -7.20
CA CYS A 52 -5.97 19.69 -6.87
C CYS A 52 -5.99 21.19 -7.18
N LEU A 53 -4.90 21.94 -6.92
CA LEU A 53 -4.87 23.39 -7.08
C LEU A 53 -4.19 23.83 -8.37
N ARG A 54 -3.20 23.08 -8.83
CA ARG A 54 -2.40 23.43 -9.99
C ARG A 54 -2.80 22.65 -11.25
N GLY A 55 -3.70 21.65 -11.13
CA GLY A 55 -4.22 20.86 -12.26
C GLY A 55 -3.17 20.02 -12.97
N GLY A 56 -2.14 19.54 -12.24
CA GLY A 56 -1.07 18.70 -12.77
C GLY A 56 -0.04 19.49 -13.60
N SER A 57 0.14 20.80 -13.36
CA SER A 57 1.07 21.64 -14.12
C SER A 57 2.03 22.41 -13.22
N GLU A 58 3.31 22.40 -13.56
CA GLU A 58 4.36 23.23 -12.93
C GLU A 58 4.33 24.70 -13.38
N GLU A 59 3.60 25.02 -14.44
CA GLU A 59 3.44 26.42 -14.91
C GLU A 59 2.69 27.30 -13.90
N ARG A 60 1.86 26.69 -13.05
CA ARG A 60 1.18 27.39 -11.96
C ARG A 60 2.07 27.41 -10.72
N PRO A 61 2.33 28.59 -10.12
CA PRO A 61 3.22 28.67 -8.97
C PRO A 61 2.68 27.89 -7.78
N SER A 62 3.58 27.21 -7.08
CA SER A 62 3.28 26.56 -5.80
C SER A 62 3.15 27.58 -4.68
N ILE A 63 2.37 27.24 -3.64
CA ILE A 63 2.27 27.97 -2.38
C ILE A 63 3.65 28.04 -1.70
N LEU A 64 4.37 26.92 -1.69
CA LEU A 64 5.72 26.85 -1.17
C LEU A 64 6.73 27.10 -2.30
N PRO A 65 7.62 28.10 -2.17
CA PRO A 65 8.67 28.33 -3.15
C PRO A 65 9.52 27.08 -3.40
N ASN A 66 9.83 26.78 -4.66
CA ASN A 66 10.63 25.64 -5.09
C ASN A 66 10.06 24.24 -4.72
N ALA A 67 8.79 24.12 -4.40
CA ALA A 67 8.20 22.85 -3.97
C ALA A 67 8.38 21.72 -4.99
N ASP A 68 8.36 22.02 -6.30
CA ASP A 68 8.59 21.02 -7.35
C ASP A 68 10.00 20.42 -7.28
N ALA A 69 11.01 21.30 -7.11
CA ALA A 69 12.41 20.87 -6.95
C ALA A 69 12.68 20.14 -5.63
N LEU A 70 11.82 20.31 -4.62
CA LEU A 70 11.94 19.64 -3.32
C LEU A 70 11.19 18.30 -3.28
N TYR A 71 9.97 18.26 -3.83
CA TYR A 71 9.02 17.19 -3.51
C TYR A 71 8.49 16.38 -4.69
N ASN A 72 8.79 16.75 -5.95
CA ASN A 72 8.35 15.98 -7.10
C ASN A 72 9.16 14.67 -7.19
N SER A 73 8.55 13.55 -6.80
CA SER A 73 9.22 12.23 -6.78
C SER A 73 9.62 11.72 -8.17
N ALA A 74 9.06 12.27 -9.25
CA ALA A 74 9.44 11.90 -10.61
C ALA A 74 10.76 12.55 -11.07
N THR A 75 11.13 13.69 -10.46
CA THR A 75 12.32 14.46 -10.85
C THR A 75 13.38 14.55 -9.75
N VAL A 76 13.01 14.34 -8.48
CA VAL A 76 13.91 14.35 -7.31
C VAL A 76 14.41 12.93 -7.05
N PRO A 77 15.70 12.63 -7.35
CA PRO A 77 16.26 11.31 -7.12
C PRO A 77 16.13 10.88 -5.65
N HIS A 78 15.84 9.60 -5.42
CA HIS A 78 15.61 9.07 -4.08
C HIS A 78 16.78 9.35 -3.12
N ASP A 79 18.01 9.13 -3.55
CA ASP A 79 19.21 9.23 -2.74
C ASP A 79 19.60 10.67 -2.37
N THR A 80 19.06 11.68 -3.05
CA THR A 80 19.30 13.11 -2.75
C THR A 80 18.35 13.68 -1.69
N ARG A 81 17.28 13.00 -1.34
CA ARG A 81 16.19 13.51 -0.47
C ARG A 81 16.62 13.85 0.95
N TRP A 82 17.74 13.27 1.44
CA TRP A 82 18.31 13.58 2.76
C TRP A 82 19.11 14.89 2.80
N GLU A 83 19.51 15.39 1.64
CA GLU A 83 20.41 16.55 1.50
C GLU A 83 19.69 17.80 1.01
N LEU A 84 18.40 17.69 0.71
CA LEU A 84 17.60 18.81 0.24
C LEU A 84 17.39 19.88 1.34
N PRO A 85 17.34 21.16 0.98
CA PRO A 85 17.05 22.26 1.92
C PRO A 85 15.56 22.31 2.26
N LEU A 86 15.07 21.27 2.90
CA LEU A 86 13.66 21.13 3.27
C LEU A 86 13.27 22.17 4.34
N PRO A 87 12.07 22.75 4.30
CA PRO A 87 11.52 23.54 5.39
C PRO A 87 11.55 22.77 6.71
N SER A 88 11.46 23.43 7.86
CA SER A 88 11.35 22.75 9.15
C SER A 88 10.17 21.77 9.17
N PHE A 89 10.18 20.78 10.07
CA PHE A 89 9.06 19.83 10.17
C PHE A 89 7.74 20.55 10.46
N SER A 90 7.76 21.56 11.33
CA SER A 90 6.59 22.40 11.61
C SER A 90 6.10 23.20 10.41
N ASP A 91 7.02 23.80 9.63
CA ASP A 91 6.65 24.55 8.43
C ASP A 91 6.11 23.60 7.34
N THR A 92 6.65 22.40 7.24
CA THR A 92 6.16 21.36 6.33
C THR A 92 4.72 20.94 6.68
N LEU A 93 4.43 20.78 7.98
CA LEU A 93 3.06 20.49 8.45
C LEU A 93 2.12 21.69 8.16
N ALA A 94 2.57 22.91 8.40
CA ALA A 94 1.79 24.13 8.13
C ALA A 94 1.48 24.26 6.63
N TYR A 95 2.46 24.03 5.76
CA TYR A 95 2.26 23.98 4.31
C TYR A 95 1.17 22.97 3.91
N ARG A 96 1.23 21.75 4.42
CA ARG A 96 0.20 20.73 4.15
C ARG A 96 -1.20 21.16 4.58
N ASP A 97 -1.30 21.79 5.75
CA ASP A 97 -2.59 22.26 6.27
C ASP A 97 -3.14 23.41 5.43
N GLU A 98 -2.30 24.34 4.98
CA GLU A 98 -2.69 25.41 4.06
C GLU A 98 -3.19 24.84 2.73
N VAL A 99 -2.49 23.87 2.16
CA VAL A 99 -2.94 23.17 0.93
C VAL A 99 -4.32 22.55 1.14
N LEU A 100 -4.54 21.85 2.24
CA LEU A 100 -5.82 21.22 2.56
C LEU A 100 -6.95 22.27 2.60
N GLU A 101 -6.76 23.36 3.32
CA GLU A 101 -7.80 24.40 3.45
C GLU A 101 -8.11 25.09 2.12
N ARG A 102 -7.10 25.30 1.27
CA ARG A 102 -7.30 25.85 -0.09
C ARG A 102 -8.07 24.86 -0.98
N VAL A 103 -7.77 23.57 -0.91
CA VAL A 103 -8.52 22.53 -1.65
C VAL A 103 -9.97 22.47 -1.18
N VAL A 104 -10.21 22.47 0.13
CA VAL A 104 -11.56 22.44 0.71
C VAL A 104 -12.36 23.66 0.30
N SER A 105 -11.75 24.85 0.36
CA SER A 105 -12.40 26.10 -0.01
C SER A 105 -12.67 26.19 -1.53
N GLY A 106 -11.78 25.63 -2.33
CA GLY A 106 -11.86 25.63 -3.80
C GLY A 106 -12.62 24.45 -4.42
N ARG A 107 -13.12 23.51 -3.62
CA ARG A 107 -13.61 22.18 -4.07
C ARG A 107 -14.61 22.21 -5.23
N GLY A 108 -15.46 23.23 -5.30
CA GLY A 108 -16.45 23.36 -6.37
C GLY A 108 -15.86 23.67 -7.76
N LYS A 109 -14.55 23.96 -7.83
CA LYS A 109 -13.81 24.25 -9.08
C LYS A 109 -12.76 23.17 -9.40
N ILE A 110 -12.63 22.16 -8.54
CA ILE A 110 -11.64 21.08 -8.67
C ILE A 110 -12.38 19.85 -9.18
N ASP A 111 -11.82 19.17 -10.18
CA ASP A 111 -12.33 17.89 -10.63
C ASP A 111 -12.34 16.87 -9.46
N PRO A 112 -13.49 16.27 -9.13
CA PRO A 112 -13.59 15.27 -8.06
C PRO A 112 -12.59 14.12 -8.17
N TYR A 113 -12.15 13.78 -9.38
CA TYR A 113 -11.11 12.78 -9.61
C TYR A 113 -9.82 13.14 -8.89
N PHE A 114 -9.33 14.37 -9.00
CA PHE A 114 -8.08 14.78 -8.35
C PHE A 114 -8.19 14.85 -6.84
N ILE A 115 -9.35 15.19 -6.31
CA ILE A 115 -9.60 15.10 -4.86
C ILE A 115 -9.55 13.64 -4.40
N GLY A 116 -10.20 12.74 -5.14
CA GLY A 116 -10.16 11.31 -4.88
C GLY A 116 -8.76 10.71 -4.96
N LEU A 117 -7.98 11.13 -5.95
CA LEU A 117 -6.57 10.76 -6.12
C LEU A 117 -5.72 11.22 -4.93
N ALA A 118 -5.85 12.48 -4.51
CA ALA A 118 -5.11 13.03 -3.38
C ALA A 118 -5.43 12.32 -2.05
N VAL A 119 -6.71 11.97 -1.81
CA VAL A 119 -7.12 11.16 -0.65
C VAL A 119 -6.38 9.83 -0.63
N ARG A 120 -6.39 9.08 -1.75
CA ARG A 120 -5.76 7.75 -1.82
C ARG A 120 -4.25 7.85 -1.68
N HIS A 121 -3.63 8.83 -2.32
CA HIS A 121 -2.20 9.08 -2.22
C HIS A 121 -1.78 9.36 -0.76
N GLU A 122 -2.47 10.24 -0.06
CA GLU A 122 -2.18 10.54 1.35
C GLU A 122 -2.36 9.29 2.24
N LEU A 123 -3.40 8.50 2.02
CA LEU A 123 -3.65 7.28 2.80
C LEU A 123 -2.62 6.17 2.49
N MET A 124 -2.16 6.04 1.24
CA MET A 124 -1.07 5.11 0.89
C MET A 124 0.24 5.52 1.58
N HIS A 125 0.56 6.81 1.63
CA HIS A 125 1.70 7.30 2.38
C HIS A 125 1.53 7.15 3.91
N ALA A 126 0.32 7.23 4.43
CA ALA A 126 0.07 6.92 5.84
C ALA A 126 0.46 5.47 6.17
N GLU A 127 0.17 4.49 5.28
CA GLU A 127 0.67 3.13 5.43
C GLU A 127 2.20 3.07 5.25
N ALA A 128 2.76 3.82 4.30
CA ALA A 128 4.20 3.87 4.07
C ALA A 128 4.97 4.30 5.33
N PHE A 129 4.47 5.29 6.08
CA PHE A 129 5.05 5.66 7.37
C PHE A 129 5.04 4.50 8.38
N HIS A 130 4.06 3.61 8.38
CA HIS A 130 4.05 2.46 9.28
C HIS A 130 5.18 1.48 8.94
N TYR A 131 5.36 1.07 7.69
CA TYR A 131 6.45 0.15 7.36
C TYR A 131 7.83 0.83 7.41
N THR A 132 7.94 2.13 7.16
CA THR A 132 9.15 2.92 7.41
C THR A 132 9.51 2.86 8.89
N ARG A 133 8.58 3.12 9.81
CA ARG A 133 8.79 3.03 11.26
C ARG A 133 9.18 1.60 11.68
N GLN A 134 8.54 0.58 11.12
CA GLN A 134 8.92 -0.83 11.34
C GLN A 134 10.36 -1.08 10.91
N THR A 135 10.75 -0.61 9.72
CA THR A 135 12.08 -0.78 9.16
C THR A 135 13.16 -0.10 10.02
N LEU A 136 12.89 1.14 10.43
CA LEU A 136 13.80 1.94 11.24
C LEU A 136 13.81 1.57 12.73
N GLY A 137 12.88 0.74 13.19
CA GLY A 137 12.75 0.38 14.60
C GLY A 137 12.23 1.53 15.46
N TYR A 138 11.40 2.41 14.91
CA TYR A 138 10.69 3.43 15.67
C TYR A 138 9.45 2.84 16.35
N SER A 139 8.91 3.52 17.34
CA SER A 139 7.69 3.10 18.05
C SER A 139 6.49 2.95 17.10
N ALA A 140 5.58 2.04 17.42
CA ALA A 140 4.33 1.89 16.67
C ALA A 140 3.47 3.15 16.83
N PRO A 141 3.00 3.78 15.73
CA PRO A 141 2.17 4.97 15.83
C PRO A 141 0.74 4.65 16.27
N LEU A 142 0.25 3.49 15.88
CA LEU A 142 -1.08 2.96 16.20
C LEU A 142 -0.96 1.47 16.49
N GLU A 143 -1.32 1.05 17.69
CA GLU A 143 -1.35 -0.38 17.99
C GLU A 143 -2.62 -1.02 17.44
N LYS A 144 -2.46 -2.10 16.70
CA LYS A 144 -3.57 -2.95 16.25
C LYS A 144 -3.23 -4.41 16.52
N THR A 145 -4.13 -5.08 17.17
CA THR A 145 -4.07 -6.54 17.30
C THR A 145 -4.49 -7.16 15.97
N VAL A 146 -3.72 -8.14 15.51
CA VAL A 146 -4.02 -8.91 14.29
C VAL A 146 -4.35 -10.32 14.74
N ALA A 147 -5.62 -10.64 14.77
CA ALA A 147 -6.08 -11.99 15.09
C ALA A 147 -6.72 -12.64 13.86
N LEU A 148 -6.49 -13.95 13.70
CA LEU A 148 -7.19 -14.74 12.70
C LEU A 148 -8.53 -15.23 13.29
N GLU A 149 -9.61 -14.96 12.60
CA GLU A 149 -10.96 -15.36 13.02
C GLU A 149 -11.39 -16.69 12.42
N ALA A 150 -10.68 -17.20 11.39
CA ALA A 150 -11.09 -18.38 10.66
C ALA A 150 -10.38 -19.66 11.11
N THR A 151 -11.12 -20.75 11.08
CA THR A 151 -10.57 -22.10 11.04
C THR A 151 -9.78 -22.32 9.74
N GLY A 152 -8.77 -23.20 9.77
CA GLY A 152 -8.01 -23.55 8.56
C GLY A 152 -8.87 -24.23 7.49
N GLY A 153 -8.25 -24.66 6.43
CA GLY A 153 -8.89 -25.29 5.29
C GLY A 153 -8.99 -24.38 4.06
N ASP A 154 -9.59 -24.92 3.02
CA ASP A 154 -9.73 -24.22 1.75
C ASP A 154 -11.20 -23.82 1.47
N LEU A 155 -11.38 -22.71 0.78
CA LEU A 155 -12.60 -22.35 0.10
C LEU A 155 -12.57 -22.97 -1.30
N GLU A 156 -13.59 -23.73 -1.65
CA GLU A 156 -13.76 -24.32 -2.97
C GLU A 156 -14.42 -23.32 -3.92
N MET A 157 -13.77 -23.09 -5.06
CA MET A 157 -14.24 -22.19 -6.08
C MET A 157 -14.54 -22.98 -7.35
N PRO A 158 -15.76 -22.86 -7.91
CA PRO A 158 -16.18 -23.69 -9.05
C PRO A 158 -15.50 -23.33 -10.36
N GLY A 159 -14.78 -22.21 -10.40
CA GLY A 159 -14.27 -21.65 -11.68
C GLY A 159 -15.38 -21.06 -12.54
N GLY A 160 -15.11 -20.98 -13.85
CA GLY A 160 -16.04 -20.42 -14.81
C GLY A 160 -15.68 -19.01 -15.27
N LEU A 161 -16.62 -18.33 -15.92
CA LEU A 161 -16.43 -16.97 -16.41
C LEU A 161 -16.51 -15.98 -15.25
N PHE A 162 -15.46 -15.21 -15.06
CA PHE A 162 -15.35 -14.17 -14.03
C PHE A 162 -15.03 -12.81 -14.69
N ARG A 163 -15.45 -11.72 -14.08
CA ARG A 163 -15.13 -10.36 -14.51
C ARG A 163 -14.12 -9.76 -13.54
N LEU A 164 -12.87 -9.68 -13.99
CA LEU A 164 -11.73 -9.15 -13.25
C LEU A 164 -11.61 -7.64 -13.45
N GLY A 165 -11.39 -6.89 -12.38
CA GLY A 165 -11.15 -5.45 -12.39
C GLY A 165 -12.34 -4.59 -12.05
N ALA A 166 -12.12 -3.28 -12.00
CA ALA A 166 -13.10 -2.30 -11.52
C ALA A 166 -14.23 -2.08 -12.52
N GLU A 167 -15.46 -2.05 -12.00
CA GLU A 167 -16.64 -1.64 -12.76
C GLU A 167 -16.78 -0.11 -12.78
N ARG A 168 -17.47 0.42 -13.80
CA ARG A 168 -17.63 1.89 -13.95
C ARG A 168 -18.35 2.59 -12.80
N ASN A 169 -19.08 1.83 -12.00
CA ASN A 169 -19.89 2.33 -10.88
C ASN A 169 -19.20 2.09 -9.50
N ASP A 170 -18.00 1.55 -9.48
CA ASP A 170 -17.28 1.24 -8.22
C ASP A 170 -16.72 2.47 -7.50
N GLY A 171 -16.89 3.66 -8.06
CA GLY A 171 -16.34 4.89 -7.54
C GLY A 171 -14.93 5.16 -8.06
N PHE A 172 -14.01 5.64 -7.19
CA PHE A 172 -12.64 5.89 -7.59
C PHE A 172 -11.90 4.56 -7.81
N ALA A 173 -11.25 4.43 -8.97
CA ALA A 173 -10.33 3.35 -9.29
C ALA A 173 -9.09 3.94 -9.96
N PHE A 174 -7.92 3.35 -9.69
CA PHE A 174 -6.70 3.69 -10.41
C PHE A 174 -6.71 3.10 -11.83
N ASP A 175 -5.88 3.64 -12.70
CA ASP A 175 -5.79 3.21 -14.11
C ASP A 175 -5.50 1.71 -14.27
N ASN A 176 -4.69 1.14 -13.38
CA ASN A 176 -4.33 -0.28 -13.40
C ASN A 176 -5.47 -1.23 -13.01
N GLU A 177 -6.54 -0.71 -12.41
CA GLU A 177 -7.72 -1.48 -12.02
C GLU A 177 -8.79 -1.52 -13.13
N LYS A 178 -8.68 -0.64 -14.14
CA LYS A 178 -9.66 -0.36 -15.19
C LYS A 178 -9.41 -1.18 -16.44
N TRP A 179 -10.41 -1.70 -17.07
CA TRP A 179 -11.81 -1.87 -16.64
C TRP A 179 -12.08 -3.36 -16.54
N SER A 180 -13.19 -3.70 -15.86
CA SER A 180 -13.66 -5.07 -15.73
C SER A 180 -13.74 -5.77 -17.09
N HIS A 181 -13.07 -6.93 -17.19
CA HIS A 181 -12.97 -7.73 -18.40
C HIS A 181 -13.15 -9.22 -18.09
N PRO A 182 -13.60 -10.02 -19.05
CA PRO A 182 -13.83 -11.45 -18.83
C PRO A 182 -12.52 -12.22 -18.72
N VAL A 183 -12.44 -13.10 -17.72
CA VAL A 183 -11.41 -14.14 -17.59
C VAL A 183 -12.08 -15.47 -17.29
N VAL A 184 -11.50 -16.56 -17.76
CA VAL A 184 -11.96 -17.92 -17.45
C VAL A 184 -11.06 -18.50 -16.37
N LEU A 185 -11.65 -18.97 -15.30
CA LEU A 185 -10.95 -19.63 -14.19
C LEU A 185 -11.29 -21.12 -14.21
N ASP A 186 -10.28 -21.96 -14.05
CA ASP A 186 -10.50 -23.36 -13.74
C ASP A 186 -11.02 -23.53 -12.31
N PRO A 187 -11.70 -24.62 -11.93
CA PRO A 187 -12.01 -24.90 -10.55
C PRO A 187 -10.74 -24.92 -9.69
N TYR A 188 -10.78 -24.27 -8.51
CA TYR A 188 -9.61 -24.18 -7.63
C TYR A 188 -10.02 -24.17 -6.16
N ARG A 189 -9.04 -24.38 -5.29
CA ARG A 189 -9.20 -24.31 -3.84
C ARG A 189 -8.19 -23.33 -3.28
N ILE A 190 -8.67 -22.31 -2.57
CA ILE A 190 -7.87 -21.26 -1.96
C ILE A 190 -7.98 -21.29 -0.44
N ALA A 191 -6.86 -21.17 0.25
CA ALA A 191 -6.84 -21.18 1.72
C ALA A 191 -7.72 -20.05 2.29
N ARG A 192 -8.55 -20.37 3.29
CA ARG A 192 -9.46 -19.41 3.94
C ARG A 192 -8.71 -18.29 4.68
N ARG A 193 -7.48 -18.54 5.08
CA ARG A 193 -6.63 -17.58 5.79
C ARG A 193 -5.21 -17.51 5.22
N PRO A 194 -4.49 -16.41 5.45
CA PRO A 194 -3.06 -16.34 5.15
C PRO A 194 -2.25 -17.38 5.94
N VAL A 195 -1.06 -17.72 5.43
CA VAL A 195 -0.08 -18.57 6.13
C VAL A 195 0.37 -17.89 7.42
N THR A 196 0.38 -18.65 8.52
CA THR A 196 0.78 -18.16 9.85
C THR A 196 2.27 -18.27 10.10
N TYR A 197 2.78 -17.58 11.13
CA TYR A 197 4.15 -17.76 11.61
C TYR A 197 4.42 -19.22 12.00
N GLY A 198 3.49 -19.87 12.70
CA GLY A 198 3.63 -21.27 13.11
C GLY A 198 3.73 -22.26 11.95
N GLU A 199 3.01 -22.00 10.85
CA GLU A 199 3.11 -22.78 9.61
C GLU A 199 4.42 -22.49 8.87
N TYR A 200 4.78 -21.20 8.73
CA TYR A 200 5.98 -20.78 8.01
C TYR A 200 7.28 -21.29 8.67
N ARG A 201 7.33 -21.32 10.00
CA ARG A 201 8.48 -21.84 10.76
C ARG A 201 8.80 -23.31 10.49
N LYS A 202 7.84 -24.09 10.00
CA LYS A 202 8.10 -25.47 9.55
C LYS A 202 8.95 -25.52 8.29
N PHE A 203 8.97 -24.43 7.53
CA PHE A 203 9.79 -24.28 6.32
C PHE A 203 11.15 -23.67 6.64
N ARG A 204 11.16 -22.51 7.30
CA ARG A 204 12.37 -21.79 7.72
C ARG A 204 12.05 -20.70 8.75
N GLU A 205 13.11 -20.10 9.33
CA GLU A 205 12.92 -18.94 10.22
C GLU A 205 12.28 -17.78 9.45
N PRO A 206 11.19 -17.19 9.97
CA PRO A 206 10.52 -16.07 9.31
C PRO A 206 11.40 -14.80 9.29
N PRO A 207 11.20 -13.89 8.32
CA PRO A 207 11.88 -12.60 8.31
C PRO A 207 11.62 -11.80 9.61
N TYR A 208 12.55 -10.92 9.95
CA TYR A 208 12.53 -10.11 11.18
C TYR A 208 12.45 -10.92 12.48
N CYS A 209 12.75 -12.23 12.44
CA CYS A 209 12.79 -13.10 13.61
C CYS A 209 14.23 -13.41 14.03
N LYS A 210 14.44 -13.56 15.34
CA LYS A 210 15.70 -14.00 15.94
C LYS A 210 15.45 -14.60 17.31
N GLY A 211 15.98 -15.78 17.57
CA GLY A 211 15.93 -16.41 18.88
C GLY A 211 14.51 -16.61 19.42
N GLY A 212 13.57 -17.03 18.58
CA GLY A 212 12.17 -17.26 18.97
C GLY A 212 11.34 -16.00 19.17
N LYS A 213 11.89 -14.83 18.81
CA LYS A 213 11.19 -13.54 18.87
C LYS A 213 11.10 -12.92 17.50
N VAL A 214 10.06 -12.12 17.27
CA VAL A 214 9.86 -11.28 16.08
C VAL A 214 9.95 -9.81 16.46
N ARG A 215 10.60 -9.01 15.60
CA ARG A 215 10.67 -7.56 15.79
C ARG A 215 9.36 -6.91 15.32
N ARG A 216 8.71 -6.20 16.24
CA ARG A 216 7.54 -5.35 16.00
C ARG A 216 7.91 -3.92 16.33
N PHE A 217 8.17 -3.10 15.32
CA PHE A 217 8.62 -1.72 15.47
C PHE A 217 9.90 -1.65 16.33
N ASP A 218 9.84 -1.01 17.48
CA ASP A 218 10.93 -0.89 18.46
C ASP A 218 11.02 -2.07 19.46
N ARG A 219 10.13 -3.08 19.37
CA ARG A 219 10.04 -4.17 20.36
C ARG A 219 10.31 -5.54 19.77
N TRP A 220 10.88 -6.42 20.58
CA TRP A 220 10.99 -7.84 20.31
C TRP A 220 9.99 -8.61 21.15
N ILE A 221 9.05 -9.29 20.52
CA ILE A 221 8.01 -10.09 21.17
C ILE A 221 8.17 -11.58 20.83
N PRO A 222 7.67 -12.53 21.64
CA PRO A 222 7.57 -13.91 21.24
C PRO A 222 6.86 -14.05 19.89
N ILE A 223 7.30 -14.98 19.05
CA ILE A 223 6.65 -15.20 17.74
C ILE A 223 5.20 -15.64 17.97
N PRO A 224 4.21 -14.93 17.44
CA PRO A 224 2.79 -15.29 17.58
C PRO A 224 2.43 -16.33 16.50
N ASP A 225 2.45 -17.60 16.85
CA ASP A 225 2.27 -18.69 15.88
C ASP A 225 0.96 -18.64 15.10
N ASP A 226 -0.08 -18.03 15.65
CA ASP A 226 -1.44 -17.92 15.07
C ASP A 226 -1.64 -16.67 14.22
N GLU A 227 -0.70 -15.71 14.19
CA GLU A 227 -0.81 -14.53 13.33
C GLU A 227 -0.26 -14.81 11.93
N PRO A 228 -0.75 -14.08 10.89
CA PRO A 228 -0.17 -14.14 9.57
C PRO A 228 1.32 -13.80 9.57
N VAL A 229 2.13 -14.58 8.87
CA VAL A 229 3.54 -14.24 8.65
C VAL A 229 3.63 -12.94 7.85
N ARG A 230 4.56 -12.06 8.23
CA ARG A 230 4.78 -10.74 7.61
C ARG A 230 6.20 -10.60 7.11
N HIS A 231 6.39 -9.58 6.26
CA HIS A 231 7.70 -9.23 5.74
C HIS A 231 8.33 -10.33 4.87
N VAL A 232 7.51 -11.14 4.25
CA VAL A 232 7.95 -12.14 3.27
C VAL A 232 7.99 -11.52 1.88
N SER A 233 9.05 -11.79 1.13
CA SER A 233 9.13 -11.44 -0.28
C SER A 233 8.27 -12.37 -1.12
N TRP A 234 8.04 -12.02 -2.40
CA TRP A 234 7.36 -12.93 -3.32
C TRP A 234 8.12 -14.26 -3.48
N HIS A 235 9.45 -14.19 -3.52
CA HIS A 235 10.30 -15.39 -3.61
C HIS A 235 10.13 -16.29 -2.39
N ASP A 236 10.04 -15.71 -1.19
CA ASP A 236 9.79 -16.44 0.05
C ASP A 236 8.43 -17.15 0.03
N ALA A 237 7.40 -16.43 -0.40
CA ALA A 237 6.05 -16.96 -0.51
C ALA A 237 5.97 -18.10 -1.51
N ASN A 238 6.59 -17.93 -2.69
CA ASN A 238 6.62 -18.96 -3.72
C ASN A 238 7.44 -20.21 -3.29
N ALA A 239 8.55 -20.01 -2.60
CA ALA A 239 9.36 -21.11 -2.07
C ALA A 239 8.62 -21.90 -0.97
N TYR A 240 7.90 -21.20 -0.07
CA TYR A 240 7.01 -21.88 0.88
C TYR A 240 5.92 -22.68 0.19
N CYS A 241 5.30 -22.13 -0.85
CA CYS A 241 4.28 -22.86 -1.61
C CYS A 241 4.83 -24.14 -2.22
N ALA A 242 6.05 -24.12 -2.76
CA ALA A 242 6.73 -25.31 -3.27
C ALA A 242 6.97 -26.35 -2.17
N PHE A 243 7.45 -25.92 -0.99
CA PHE A 243 7.64 -26.77 0.19
C PHE A 243 6.33 -27.43 0.65
N ALA A 244 5.23 -26.66 0.67
CA ALA A 244 3.92 -27.13 1.11
C ALA A 244 3.14 -27.93 0.05
N GLY A 245 3.70 -28.14 -1.15
CA GLY A 245 2.99 -28.79 -2.25
C GLY A 245 1.80 -27.97 -2.79
N ARG A 246 1.85 -26.64 -2.61
CA ARG A 246 0.80 -25.70 -3.01
C ARG A 246 1.34 -24.66 -4.01
N ARG A 247 0.55 -23.67 -4.36
CA ARG A 247 0.94 -22.54 -5.21
C ARG A 247 0.36 -21.22 -4.68
N LEU A 248 0.85 -20.09 -5.15
CA LEU A 248 0.17 -18.81 -4.95
C LEU A 248 -1.09 -18.75 -5.83
N PRO A 249 -2.15 -18.05 -5.38
CA PRO A 249 -3.28 -17.71 -6.25
C PRO A 249 -2.83 -16.74 -7.36
N THR A 250 -3.46 -16.77 -8.50
CA THR A 250 -3.43 -15.65 -9.44
C THR A 250 -4.25 -14.49 -8.86
N GLU A 251 -4.02 -13.26 -9.37
CA GLU A 251 -4.83 -12.11 -8.92
C GLU A 251 -6.32 -12.27 -9.25
N ALA A 252 -6.65 -12.94 -10.34
CA ALA A 252 -8.03 -13.22 -10.73
C ALA A 252 -8.71 -14.25 -9.81
N GLU A 253 -8.00 -15.30 -9.44
CA GLU A 253 -8.48 -16.27 -8.43
C GLU A 253 -8.69 -15.60 -7.08
N TRP A 254 -7.74 -14.75 -6.67
CA TRP A 254 -7.85 -14.03 -5.40
C TRP A 254 -9.06 -13.09 -5.39
N GLU A 255 -9.25 -12.26 -6.44
CA GLU A 255 -10.36 -11.32 -6.53
C GLU A 255 -11.72 -12.05 -6.58
N CYS A 256 -11.80 -13.12 -7.37
CA CYS A 256 -13.01 -13.95 -7.45
C CYS A 256 -13.38 -14.52 -6.08
N ALA A 257 -12.42 -15.07 -5.34
CA ALA A 257 -12.64 -15.60 -4.00
C ALA A 257 -12.99 -14.49 -2.99
N ALA A 258 -12.38 -13.32 -3.08
CA ALA A 258 -12.66 -12.19 -2.20
C ALA A 258 -14.10 -11.71 -2.35
N LEU A 259 -14.61 -11.62 -3.58
CA LEU A 259 -16.00 -11.27 -3.87
C LEU A 259 -17.00 -12.38 -3.50
N ALA A 260 -16.53 -13.62 -3.38
CA ALA A 260 -17.30 -14.77 -2.92
C ALA A 260 -17.27 -14.97 -1.38
N GLY A 261 -16.65 -14.06 -0.63
CA GLY A 261 -16.63 -14.10 0.83
C GLY A 261 -15.38 -14.75 1.44
N LEU A 262 -14.22 -14.61 0.78
CA LEU A 262 -12.95 -15.02 1.35
C LEU A 262 -12.68 -14.31 2.68
N GLU A 263 -12.26 -15.08 3.67
CA GLU A 263 -12.09 -14.61 5.05
C GLU A 263 -10.69 -14.05 5.31
N ASN A 264 -10.53 -13.30 6.42
CA ASN A 264 -9.24 -12.79 6.92
C ASN A 264 -8.48 -11.93 5.90
N ILE A 265 -9.19 -11.13 5.11
CA ILE A 265 -8.63 -10.08 4.27
C ILE A 265 -8.31 -8.85 5.14
N GLY A 266 -7.23 -8.13 4.81
CA GLY A 266 -6.86 -6.89 5.51
C GLY A 266 -5.89 -7.05 6.68
N LEU A 267 -5.34 -8.25 6.87
CA LEU A 267 -4.35 -8.54 7.90
C LEU A 267 -2.92 -8.33 7.41
N VAL A 268 -2.66 -8.74 6.19
CA VAL A 268 -1.42 -8.56 5.43
C VAL A 268 -1.76 -8.33 3.96
N TRP A 269 -0.95 -7.58 3.24
CA TRP A 269 -0.97 -7.62 1.78
C TRP A 269 -0.60 -9.01 1.31
N GLU A 270 -1.35 -9.57 0.36
CA GLU A 270 -1.19 -10.95 -0.05
C GLU A 270 -0.55 -11.05 -1.44
N TRP A 271 0.65 -11.62 -1.50
CA TRP A 271 1.31 -11.90 -2.76
C TRP A 271 0.49 -12.85 -3.63
N THR A 272 0.40 -12.53 -4.90
CA THR A 272 -0.19 -13.40 -5.92
C THR A 272 0.88 -13.94 -6.88
N ALA A 273 0.55 -14.94 -7.67
CA ALA A 273 1.43 -15.45 -8.74
C ALA A 273 1.59 -14.44 -9.89
N SER A 274 0.64 -13.49 -10.02
CA SER A 274 0.52 -12.61 -11.17
C SER A 274 1.63 -11.58 -11.23
N THR A 275 2.25 -11.44 -12.40
CA THR A 275 3.06 -10.28 -12.73
C THR A 275 2.15 -9.07 -12.94
N PHE A 276 2.56 -7.91 -12.45
CA PHE A 276 1.82 -6.68 -12.64
C PHE A 276 1.90 -6.26 -14.12
N LEU A 277 0.79 -6.45 -14.83
CA LEU A 277 0.63 -6.15 -16.25
C LEU A 277 -0.61 -5.27 -16.45
N PRO A 278 -0.66 -4.49 -17.54
CA PRO A 278 -1.87 -3.73 -17.86
C PRO A 278 -3.04 -4.67 -18.16
N TYR A 279 -4.25 -4.28 -17.76
CA TYR A 279 -5.46 -4.96 -18.20
C TYR A 279 -5.76 -4.67 -19.68
N PRO A 280 -6.55 -5.52 -20.35
CA PRO A 280 -6.93 -5.29 -21.74
C PRO A 280 -7.57 -3.91 -21.95
N GLY A 281 -7.05 -3.14 -22.92
CA GLY A 281 -7.52 -1.79 -23.20
C GLY A 281 -7.07 -0.73 -22.20
N PHE A 282 -6.00 -0.99 -21.45
CA PHE A 282 -5.40 -0.02 -20.53
C PHE A 282 -5.20 1.35 -21.17
N LEU A 283 -5.64 2.38 -20.45
CA LEU A 283 -5.37 3.78 -20.75
C LEU A 283 -4.90 4.44 -19.46
N ARG A 284 -3.73 5.06 -19.51
CA ARG A 284 -3.18 5.77 -18.35
C ARG A 284 -4.05 6.94 -17.93
N ASP A 285 -4.21 7.12 -16.65
CA ASP A 285 -4.80 8.31 -16.04
C ASP A 285 -3.79 9.49 -16.03
N PRO A 286 -4.22 10.71 -15.65
CA PRO A 286 -3.33 11.86 -15.56
C PRO A 286 -2.06 11.63 -14.72
N TYR A 287 -2.14 10.86 -13.62
CA TYR A 287 -0.98 10.44 -12.84
C TYR A 287 -0.30 9.23 -13.50
N LYS A 288 0.35 9.48 -14.63
CA LYS A 288 0.95 8.46 -15.52
C LYS A 288 2.09 7.66 -14.88
N GLU A 289 2.75 8.19 -13.87
CA GLU A 289 3.85 7.55 -13.15
C GLU A 289 3.36 6.49 -12.16
N TYR A 290 2.04 6.38 -11.93
CA TYR A 290 1.50 5.46 -10.94
C TYR A 290 1.65 3.98 -11.34
N SER A 291 1.31 3.61 -12.55
CA SER A 291 1.23 2.21 -12.97
C SER A 291 2.19 1.81 -14.10
N GLU A 292 2.19 2.58 -15.19
CA GLU A 292 2.86 2.21 -16.45
C GLU A 292 4.35 1.89 -16.30
N PRO A 293 5.17 2.65 -15.52
CA PRO A 293 6.59 2.36 -15.37
C PRO A 293 6.91 1.02 -14.69
N TRP A 294 5.96 0.43 -14.00
CA TRP A 294 6.13 -0.74 -13.15
C TRP A 294 5.65 -2.05 -13.78
N PHE A 295 4.97 -1.97 -14.93
CA PHE A 295 4.53 -3.16 -15.65
C PHE A 295 5.69 -4.07 -16.03
N GLY A 296 5.49 -5.39 -15.87
CA GLY A 296 6.46 -6.43 -16.20
C GLY A 296 7.54 -6.67 -15.15
N THR A 297 7.79 -5.71 -14.24
CA THR A 297 8.85 -5.80 -13.22
C THR A 297 8.34 -6.09 -11.81
N HIS A 298 7.08 -5.79 -11.54
CA HIS A 298 6.44 -5.95 -10.23
C HIS A 298 5.52 -7.16 -10.19
N LYS A 299 5.19 -7.59 -8.96
CA LYS A 299 4.18 -8.62 -8.68
C LYS A 299 2.97 -7.97 -8.03
N VAL A 300 1.78 -8.52 -8.33
CA VAL A 300 0.53 -8.03 -7.75
C VAL A 300 0.37 -8.56 -6.33
N LEU A 301 -0.01 -7.65 -5.42
CA LEU A 301 -0.52 -7.97 -4.09
C LEU A 301 -1.99 -7.56 -4.01
N ARG A 302 -2.75 -8.31 -3.22
CA ARG A 302 -4.18 -8.10 -3.03
C ARG A 302 -4.55 -7.95 -1.56
N GLY A 303 -5.73 -7.43 -1.31
CA GLY A 303 -6.28 -7.25 0.03
C GLY A 303 -5.91 -5.91 0.64
N ALA A 304 -5.29 -5.96 1.79
CA ALA A 304 -4.79 -4.83 2.57
C ALA A 304 -3.92 -5.36 3.70
N SER A 305 -3.15 -4.52 4.36
CA SER A 305 -2.52 -4.85 5.64
C SER A 305 -3.31 -4.28 6.82
N PHE A 306 -2.98 -4.70 8.03
CA PHE A 306 -3.53 -4.12 9.27
C PHE A 306 -3.25 -2.61 9.39
N ALA A 307 -2.22 -2.11 8.70
CA ALA A 307 -1.81 -0.70 8.70
C ALA A 307 -2.49 0.10 7.58
N THR A 308 -3.10 -0.56 6.61
CA THR A 308 -3.80 0.11 5.50
C THR A 308 -5.02 0.86 6.04
N PRO A 309 -5.10 2.20 5.85
CA PRO A 309 -6.26 2.95 6.29
C PRO A 309 -7.51 2.60 5.48
N PRO A 310 -8.71 2.68 6.08
CA PRO A 310 -9.96 2.52 5.33
C PRO A 310 -10.05 3.48 4.15
N GLY A 311 -10.57 3.01 3.02
CA GLY A 311 -10.76 3.80 1.80
C GLY A 311 -9.60 3.75 0.79
N VAL A 312 -8.50 3.05 1.11
CA VAL A 312 -7.43 2.74 0.14
C VAL A 312 -7.79 1.50 -0.66
N ALA A 313 -7.92 0.38 0.05
CA ALA A 313 -8.06 -0.93 -0.56
C ALA A 313 -9.50 -1.43 -0.55
N HIS A 314 -9.83 -2.16 -1.59
CA HIS A 314 -11.06 -2.92 -1.79
C HIS A 314 -10.74 -4.21 -2.56
N ALA A 315 -11.69 -5.10 -2.74
CA ALA A 315 -11.43 -6.41 -3.35
C ALA A 315 -10.78 -6.35 -4.75
N ARG A 316 -10.99 -5.25 -5.49
CA ARG A 316 -10.44 -5.04 -6.84
C ARG A 316 -9.17 -4.21 -6.87
N PHE A 317 -8.74 -3.64 -5.74
CA PHE A 317 -7.52 -2.85 -5.65
C PHE A 317 -6.28 -3.70 -5.97
N ARG A 318 -5.38 -3.16 -6.78
CA ARG A 318 -4.13 -3.81 -7.18
C ARG A 318 -2.95 -3.07 -6.58
N ASN A 319 -2.39 -3.60 -5.50
CA ASN A 319 -1.09 -3.16 -5.00
C ASN A 319 0.03 -3.91 -5.75
N PHE A 320 1.19 -3.31 -5.84
CA PHE A 320 2.30 -3.90 -6.61
C PHE A 320 3.65 -3.47 -6.04
N TYR A 321 4.57 -4.44 -5.93
CA TYR A 321 5.95 -4.21 -5.51
C TYR A 321 6.89 -5.15 -6.28
N THR A 322 8.18 -4.82 -6.27
CA THR A 322 9.21 -5.74 -6.79
C THR A 322 9.22 -7.03 -5.99
N PRO A 323 9.53 -8.18 -6.61
CA PRO A 323 9.42 -9.48 -5.94
C PRO A 323 10.36 -9.65 -4.75
N GLU A 324 11.40 -8.82 -4.61
CA GLU A 324 12.36 -8.84 -3.50
C GLU A 324 11.87 -8.07 -2.26
N ARG A 325 10.85 -7.18 -2.40
CA ARG A 325 10.40 -6.33 -1.29
C ARG A 325 9.92 -7.17 -0.11
N ASN A 326 10.45 -6.90 1.06
CA ASN A 326 10.10 -7.58 2.31
C ASN A 326 10.00 -6.65 3.54
N ASP A 327 10.15 -5.35 3.35
CA ASP A 327 9.97 -4.33 4.40
C ASP A 327 8.49 -3.97 4.61
N ILE A 328 7.65 -4.23 3.62
CA ILE A 328 6.20 -4.00 3.67
C ILE A 328 5.48 -5.08 4.49
N PHE A 329 4.26 -4.81 4.92
CA PHE A 329 3.45 -5.77 5.67
C PHE A 329 2.80 -6.80 4.74
N ALA A 330 3.62 -7.50 3.96
CA ALA A 330 3.19 -8.53 3.03
C ALA A 330 3.35 -9.92 3.62
N GLY A 331 2.32 -10.71 3.42
CA GLY A 331 2.24 -12.15 3.62
C GLY A 331 1.66 -12.81 2.37
N PHE A 332 0.99 -13.94 2.51
CA PHE A 332 0.36 -14.64 1.39
C PHE A 332 -0.61 -15.71 1.88
N ARG A 333 -1.53 -16.08 1.00
CA ARG A 333 -2.28 -17.33 1.13
C ARG A 333 -1.96 -18.26 -0.03
N THR A 334 -2.39 -19.50 0.06
CA THR A 334 -2.03 -20.53 -0.92
C THR A 334 -3.26 -21.12 -1.59
N CYS A 335 -3.09 -21.62 -2.83
CA CYS A 335 -4.03 -22.49 -3.52
C CYS A 335 -3.52 -23.93 -3.55
N ALA A 336 -4.44 -24.89 -3.61
CA ALA A 336 -4.11 -26.25 -3.99
C ALA A 336 -3.52 -26.27 -5.42
N ARG A 337 -2.68 -27.26 -5.70
CA ARG A 337 -2.19 -27.55 -7.04
C ARG A 337 -3.24 -28.28 -7.86
#